data_70a18a56421b10c66256a5bbe44ea025
#
_entry.id   70a18a56421b10c66256a5bbe44ea025
#
_cell.length_a   1.000
_cell.length_b   1.000
_cell.length_c   1.000
_cell.angle_alpha   90.00
_cell.angle_beta   90.00
_cell.angle_gamma   90.00
#
_symmetry.space_group_name_H-M   'P 1'
#
loop_
_entity.id
_entity.type
_entity.pdbx_description
1 polymer ?
#
loop_
_entity_poly.entity_id
_entity_poly.type
_entity_poly.pdbx_seq_one_letter_code
_entity_poly.pdbx_strand_id
1 'polypeptide(L)'
;MGDAALRAKWDRASRLYDWMTWGDIHRFGPAKRRLCMAMQGRCLMVAAGTGNDFRCFPPGLDIVAIDVSSEMVAQARIKAKAYDGVLEVRQMDICALDYPDGTFDTVVTACTFCSVPDPVRGLRELRRCLKPGGRLLMFEHVRSRIGPIGLLQDLMTPITRRFGPEMNRDTVGNVLRAGFDIEREENVYLDVVRTITARRPDTA
;
A
#
# COMPACT_ATOMS: atom_id res chain seq x y z
N MET A 1 -2.44 2.58 -18.81
CA MET A 1 -1.04 2.13 -18.96
C MET A 1 -1.08 0.62 -18.84
N GLY A 2 -0.56 -0.15 -19.81
CA GLY A 2 -0.59 -1.62 -19.74
C GLY A 2 0.36 -2.13 -18.62
N ASP A 3 0.11 -3.35 -18.13
CA ASP A 3 0.86 -3.97 -17.01
C ASP A 3 2.36 -4.00 -17.24
N ALA A 4 2.81 -4.26 -18.48
CA ALA A 4 4.24 -4.23 -18.83
C ALA A 4 4.89 -2.84 -18.67
N ALA A 5 4.17 -1.77 -19.00
CA ALA A 5 4.67 -0.40 -18.85
C ALA A 5 4.75 0.00 -17.38
N LEU A 6 3.81 -0.45 -16.54
CA LEU A 6 3.83 -0.25 -15.09
C LEU A 6 5.04 -0.96 -14.46
N ARG A 7 5.25 -2.23 -14.80
CA ARG A 7 6.41 -3.02 -14.33
C ARG A 7 7.72 -2.34 -14.70
N ALA A 8 7.92 -2.01 -15.98
CA ALA A 8 9.13 -1.36 -16.47
C ALA A 8 9.38 0.02 -15.82
N LYS A 9 8.34 0.75 -15.44
CA LYS A 9 8.45 2.00 -14.69
C LYS A 9 9.05 1.75 -13.31
N TRP A 10 8.52 0.81 -12.55
CA TRP A 10 8.97 0.50 -11.19
C TRP A 10 10.30 -0.22 -11.15
N ASP A 11 10.61 -1.08 -12.15
CA ASP A 11 11.94 -1.68 -12.32
C ASP A 11 13.04 -0.61 -12.48
N ARG A 12 12.77 0.44 -13.28
CA ARG A 12 13.72 1.56 -13.40
C ARG A 12 13.84 2.39 -12.12
N ALA A 13 12.72 2.60 -11.42
CA ALA A 13 12.71 3.39 -10.19
C ALA A 13 13.44 2.69 -9.05
N SER A 14 13.46 1.34 -9.02
CA SER A 14 14.00 0.53 -7.92
C SER A 14 15.43 0.90 -7.51
N ARG A 15 16.27 1.26 -8.50
CA ARG A 15 17.69 1.57 -8.28
C ARG A 15 17.95 2.82 -7.43
N LEU A 16 17.04 3.81 -7.51
CA LEU A 16 17.16 5.08 -6.78
C LEU A 16 16.09 5.21 -5.69
N TYR A 17 15.20 4.24 -5.59
CA TYR A 17 14.02 4.32 -4.72
C TYR A 17 14.40 4.53 -3.25
N ASP A 18 15.35 3.77 -2.73
CA ASP A 18 15.80 3.87 -1.34
C ASP A 18 16.42 5.23 -1.03
N TRP A 19 17.18 5.80 -1.99
CA TRP A 19 17.73 7.13 -1.85
C TRP A 19 16.65 8.21 -1.88
N MET A 20 15.69 8.10 -2.79
CA MET A 20 14.57 9.05 -2.91
C MET A 20 13.65 9.02 -1.70
N THR A 21 13.45 7.85 -1.09
CA THR A 21 12.54 7.65 0.05
C THR A 21 13.27 7.66 1.41
N TRP A 22 14.57 7.93 1.43
CA TRP A 22 15.36 7.91 2.67
C TRP A 22 14.80 8.86 3.75
N GLY A 23 14.37 10.04 3.37
CA GLY A 23 13.73 11.02 4.28
C GLY A 23 12.37 10.57 4.83
N ASP A 24 11.61 9.81 4.05
CA ASP A 24 10.28 9.33 4.42
C ASP A 24 10.30 8.36 5.59
N ILE A 25 11.37 7.58 5.71
CA ILE A 25 11.57 6.63 6.80
C ILE A 25 11.66 7.34 8.15
N HIS A 26 12.40 8.45 8.20
CA HIS A 26 12.54 9.25 9.42
C HIS A 26 11.27 10.04 9.72
N ARG A 27 10.66 10.62 8.69
CA ARG A 27 9.47 11.47 8.82
C ARG A 27 8.22 10.68 9.17
N PHE A 28 7.97 9.57 8.50
CA PHE A 28 6.72 8.80 8.56
C PHE A 28 6.86 7.45 9.26
N GLY A 29 8.07 7.01 9.59
CA GLY A 29 8.32 5.74 10.27
C GLY A 29 7.50 5.54 11.56
N PRO A 30 7.41 6.53 12.46
CA PRO A 30 6.58 6.40 13.68
C PRO A 30 5.09 6.18 13.38
N ALA A 31 4.52 6.85 12.35
CA ALA A 31 3.12 6.68 11.96
C ALA A 31 2.89 5.31 11.30
N LYS A 32 3.77 4.90 10.40
CA LYS A 32 3.73 3.57 9.77
C LYS A 32 3.86 2.46 10.82
N ARG A 33 4.80 2.57 11.75
CA ARG A 33 4.96 1.59 12.85
C ARG A 33 3.69 1.49 13.69
N ARG A 34 3.08 2.62 14.07
CA ARG A 34 1.83 2.63 14.83
C ARG A 34 0.70 1.93 14.08
N LEU A 35 0.58 2.16 12.78
CA LEU A 35 -0.39 1.47 11.93
C LEU A 35 -0.12 -0.04 11.89
N CYS A 36 1.14 -0.43 11.65
CA CYS A 36 1.54 -1.84 11.54
C CYS A 36 1.39 -2.61 12.85
N MET A 37 1.42 -1.96 14.03
CA MET A 37 1.15 -2.63 15.31
C MET A 37 -0.28 -3.20 15.41
N ALA A 38 -1.19 -2.80 14.52
CA ALA A 38 -2.53 -3.38 14.41
C ALA A 38 -2.59 -4.64 13.51
N MET A 39 -1.47 -5.06 12.90
CA MET A 39 -1.37 -6.30 12.13
C MET A 39 -1.57 -7.51 13.03
N GLN A 40 -2.32 -8.49 12.57
CA GLN A 40 -2.57 -9.74 13.29
C GLN A 40 -2.86 -10.88 12.33
N GLY A 41 -2.62 -12.11 12.79
CA GLY A 41 -2.87 -13.31 12.02
C GLY A 41 -1.97 -13.41 10.78
N ARG A 42 -2.50 -13.98 9.70
CA ARG A 42 -1.82 -14.05 8.41
C ARG A 42 -1.98 -12.75 7.65
N CYS A 43 -0.88 -12.13 7.28
CA CYS A 43 -0.86 -10.78 6.72
C CYS A 43 -0.43 -10.75 5.25
N LEU A 44 -1.00 -9.82 4.48
CA LEU A 44 -0.56 -9.47 3.13
C LEU A 44 -0.09 -8.03 3.09
N MET A 45 1.17 -7.79 2.70
CA MET A 45 1.67 -6.46 2.34
C MET A 45 1.66 -6.32 0.82
N VAL A 46 0.99 -5.30 0.29
CA VAL A 46 0.95 -5.05 -1.15
C VAL A 46 1.78 -3.84 -1.55
N ALA A 47 2.37 -3.90 -2.76
CA ALA A 47 3.33 -2.93 -3.27
C ALA A 47 4.47 -2.69 -2.26
N ALA A 48 5.11 -3.79 -1.86
CA ALA A 48 6.16 -3.79 -0.84
C ALA A 48 7.39 -2.94 -1.22
N GLY A 49 7.53 -2.59 -2.50
CA GLY A 49 8.69 -1.87 -3.01
C GLY A 49 9.96 -2.62 -2.70
N THR A 50 10.98 -1.92 -2.26
CA THR A 50 12.26 -2.50 -1.85
C THR A 50 12.24 -3.12 -0.44
N GLY A 51 11.08 -3.15 0.24
CA GLY A 51 10.93 -3.72 1.60
C GLY A 51 11.33 -2.76 2.72
N ASN A 52 11.40 -1.44 2.47
CA ASN A 52 11.78 -0.47 3.51
C ASN A 52 10.83 -0.45 4.72
N ASP A 53 9.58 -0.78 4.52
CA ASP A 53 8.55 -0.76 5.57
C ASP A 53 8.54 -2.03 6.45
N PHE A 54 9.27 -3.10 6.08
CA PHE A 54 9.35 -4.33 6.88
C PHE A 54 9.84 -4.09 8.31
N ARG A 55 10.68 -3.07 8.52
CA ARG A 55 11.11 -2.63 9.86
C ARG A 55 10.00 -2.10 10.76
N CYS A 56 8.84 -1.79 10.18
CA CYS A 56 7.67 -1.32 10.92
C CYS A 56 6.79 -2.45 11.41
N PHE A 57 6.98 -3.68 10.92
CA PHE A 57 6.15 -4.81 11.24
C PHE A 57 6.43 -5.32 12.65
N PRO A 58 5.39 -5.75 13.40
CA PRO A 58 5.57 -6.47 14.64
C PRO A 58 6.22 -7.83 14.37
N PRO A 59 7.05 -8.35 15.29
CA PRO A 59 7.69 -9.66 15.12
C PRO A 59 6.69 -10.81 15.20
N GLY A 60 7.08 -11.98 14.72
CA GLY A 60 6.37 -13.25 14.92
C GLY A 60 5.16 -13.50 14.02
N LEU A 61 4.89 -12.65 13.02
CA LEU A 61 3.76 -12.83 12.10
C LEU A 61 4.13 -13.70 10.89
N ASP A 62 3.11 -14.29 10.26
CA ASP A 62 3.17 -14.89 8.92
C ASP A 62 2.73 -13.85 7.89
N ILE A 63 3.70 -13.33 7.12
CA ILE A 63 3.50 -12.22 6.19
C ILE A 63 3.87 -12.66 4.78
N VAL A 64 2.99 -12.40 3.84
CA VAL A 64 3.30 -12.39 2.42
C VAL A 64 3.42 -10.94 1.96
N ALA A 65 4.52 -10.59 1.30
CA ALA A 65 4.72 -9.29 0.70
C ALA A 65 4.75 -9.43 -0.83
N ILE A 66 4.01 -8.58 -1.54
CA ILE A 66 3.97 -8.63 -3.01
C ILE A 66 4.33 -7.30 -3.63
N ASP A 67 4.97 -7.37 -4.81
CA ASP A 67 5.17 -6.21 -5.69
C ASP A 67 5.08 -6.63 -7.15
N VAL A 68 4.69 -5.72 -8.03
CA VAL A 68 4.56 -5.98 -9.47
C VAL A 68 5.94 -5.98 -10.16
N SER A 69 6.93 -5.28 -9.59
CA SER A 69 8.28 -5.15 -10.11
C SER A 69 9.18 -6.29 -9.62
N SER A 70 9.82 -7.00 -10.56
CA SER A 70 10.81 -8.04 -10.24
C SER A 70 12.04 -7.48 -9.53
N GLU A 71 12.47 -6.28 -9.89
CA GLU A 71 13.63 -5.61 -9.28
C GLU A 71 13.34 -5.18 -7.83
N MET A 72 12.13 -4.66 -7.56
CA MET A 72 11.68 -4.37 -6.19
C MET A 72 11.65 -5.65 -5.34
N VAL A 73 11.05 -6.73 -5.87
CA VAL A 73 10.98 -8.03 -5.20
C VAL A 73 12.37 -8.57 -4.86
N ALA A 74 13.34 -8.45 -5.77
CA ALA A 74 14.71 -8.91 -5.53
C ALA A 74 15.34 -8.18 -4.32
N GLN A 75 15.19 -6.86 -4.24
CA GLN A 75 15.70 -6.07 -3.12
C GLN A 75 14.93 -6.36 -1.82
N ALA A 76 13.61 -6.46 -1.88
CA ALA A 76 12.77 -6.78 -0.73
C ALA A 76 13.11 -8.13 -0.12
N ARG A 77 13.40 -9.16 -0.93
CA ARG A 77 13.84 -10.49 -0.45
C ARG A 77 15.12 -10.43 0.39
N ILE A 78 16.03 -9.51 0.09
CA ILE A 78 17.25 -9.32 0.89
C ILE A 78 16.87 -8.78 2.28
N LYS A 79 15.99 -7.76 2.33
CA LYS A 79 15.57 -7.13 3.58
C LYS A 79 14.65 -8.04 4.41
N ALA A 80 13.85 -8.89 3.74
CA ALA A 80 12.98 -9.85 4.41
C ALA A 80 13.73 -10.85 5.31
N LYS A 81 14.99 -11.16 5.00
CA LYS A 81 15.83 -12.06 5.82
C LYS A 81 16.09 -11.56 7.24
N ALA A 82 15.95 -10.26 7.47
CA ALA A 82 16.14 -9.65 8.78
C ALA A 82 14.84 -9.59 9.62
N TYR A 83 13.72 -10.05 9.07
CA TYR A 83 12.46 -10.06 9.78
C TYR A 83 12.41 -11.22 10.79
N ASP A 84 11.97 -10.90 12.01
CA ASP A 84 11.76 -11.87 13.08
C ASP A 84 10.36 -12.49 12.96
N GLY A 85 10.22 -13.52 12.13
CA GLY A 85 8.98 -14.20 11.80
C GLY A 85 9.04 -14.82 10.40
N VAL A 86 7.89 -15.11 9.81
CA VAL A 86 7.80 -15.62 8.44
C VAL A 86 7.46 -14.45 7.50
N LEU A 87 8.36 -14.12 6.57
CA LEU A 87 8.14 -13.07 5.57
C LEU A 87 8.55 -13.58 4.18
N GLU A 88 7.55 -13.95 3.39
CA GLU A 88 7.73 -14.37 2.01
C GLU A 88 7.51 -13.19 1.05
N VAL A 89 8.39 -13.03 0.03
CA VAL A 89 8.24 -11.97 -0.98
C VAL A 89 8.01 -12.57 -2.36
N ARG A 90 6.89 -12.19 -3.01
CA ARG A 90 6.46 -12.69 -4.32
C ARG A 90 6.25 -11.56 -5.32
N GLN A 91 6.51 -11.85 -6.60
CA GLN A 91 6.08 -10.96 -7.68
C GLN A 91 4.61 -11.25 -8.00
N MET A 92 3.74 -10.24 -7.88
CA MET A 92 2.31 -10.39 -8.13
C MET A 92 1.66 -9.03 -8.41
N ASP A 93 0.58 -9.04 -9.22
CA ASP A 93 -0.25 -7.86 -9.47
C ASP A 93 -1.39 -7.81 -8.43
N ILE A 94 -1.56 -6.65 -7.80
CA ILE A 94 -2.65 -6.41 -6.84
C ILE A 94 -4.04 -6.56 -7.47
N CYS A 95 -4.18 -6.36 -8.78
CA CYS A 95 -5.45 -6.49 -9.50
C CYS A 95 -5.77 -7.94 -9.92
N ALA A 96 -4.87 -8.91 -9.64
CA ALA A 96 -5.02 -10.32 -9.98
C ALA A 96 -4.26 -11.19 -8.95
N LEU A 97 -4.78 -11.24 -7.73
CA LEU A 97 -4.17 -11.98 -6.64
C LEU A 97 -4.43 -13.50 -6.77
N ASP A 98 -3.36 -14.28 -6.78
CA ASP A 98 -3.42 -15.75 -6.80
C ASP A 98 -3.54 -16.30 -5.36
N TYR A 99 -4.61 -15.91 -4.67
CA TYR A 99 -4.97 -16.41 -3.36
C TYR A 99 -6.47 -16.70 -3.30
N PRO A 100 -6.88 -17.75 -2.58
CA PRO A 100 -8.29 -18.02 -2.30
C PRO A 100 -8.96 -16.86 -1.53
N ASP A 101 -10.28 -16.83 -1.60
CA ASP A 101 -11.09 -15.92 -0.80
C ASP A 101 -10.83 -16.16 0.70
N GLY A 102 -10.78 -15.10 1.48
CA GLY A 102 -10.63 -15.20 2.93
C GLY A 102 -9.30 -15.79 3.41
N THR A 103 -8.21 -15.59 2.68
CA THR A 103 -6.88 -16.10 3.04
C THR A 103 -6.22 -15.32 4.17
N PHE A 104 -6.39 -14.00 4.22
CA PHE A 104 -5.66 -13.11 5.11
C PHE A 104 -6.53 -12.52 6.21
N ASP A 105 -5.95 -12.33 7.39
CA ASP A 105 -6.58 -11.64 8.51
C ASP A 105 -6.36 -10.12 8.41
N THR A 106 -5.19 -9.71 7.89
CA THR A 106 -4.80 -8.32 7.73
C THR A 106 -4.17 -8.08 6.36
N VAL A 107 -4.54 -6.98 5.71
CA VAL A 107 -3.84 -6.43 4.53
C VAL A 107 -3.26 -5.08 4.89
N VAL A 108 -2.00 -4.82 4.47
CA VAL A 108 -1.30 -3.56 4.70
C VAL A 108 -0.88 -2.95 3.37
N THR A 109 -1.06 -1.63 3.24
CA THR A 109 -0.59 -0.85 2.10
C THR A 109 0.17 0.38 2.55
N ALA A 110 1.19 0.80 1.79
CA ALA A 110 1.92 2.03 2.05
C ALA A 110 2.25 2.73 0.72
N CYS A 111 1.63 3.88 0.47
CA CYS A 111 1.79 4.68 -0.75
C CYS A 111 1.53 3.88 -2.03
N THR A 112 0.57 2.97 -2.00
CA THR A 112 0.24 2.00 -3.05
C THR A 112 -0.78 2.56 -4.03
N PHE A 113 -1.94 2.99 -3.51
CA PHE A 113 -3.11 3.30 -4.33
C PHE A 113 -3.03 4.63 -5.08
N CYS A 114 -2.03 5.45 -4.79
CA CYS A 114 -1.65 6.56 -5.64
C CYS A 114 -1.04 6.14 -7.00
N SER A 115 -0.64 4.87 -7.15
CA SER A 115 0.08 4.35 -8.32
C SER A 115 -0.65 3.23 -9.06
N VAL A 116 -1.63 2.58 -8.44
CA VAL A 116 -2.41 1.49 -9.05
C VAL A 116 -3.31 2.05 -10.16
N PRO A 117 -3.27 1.50 -11.39
CA PRO A 117 -4.06 2.02 -12.51
C PRO A 117 -5.57 1.94 -12.28
N ASP A 118 -6.05 0.81 -11.75
CA ASP A 118 -7.44 0.59 -11.35
C ASP A 118 -7.51 0.33 -9.84
N PRO A 119 -7.60 1.41 -9.03
CA PRO A 119 -7.56 1.27 -7.57
C PRO A 119 -8.77 0.54 -7.00
N VAL A 120 -9.94 0.68 -7.59
CA VAL A 120 -11.15 0.01 -7.10
C VAL A 120 -11.08 -1.50 -7.36
N ARG A 121 -10.57 -1.92 -8.52
CA ARG A 121 -10.33 -3.33 -8.81
C ARG A 121 -9.32 -3.94 -7.85
N GLY A 122 -8.18 -3.27 -7.64
CA GLY A 122 -7.17 -3.73 -6.67
C GLY A 122 -7.76 -3.86 -5.26
N LEU A 123 -8.50 -2.86 -4.80
CA LEU A 123 -9.16 -2.91 -3.48
C LEU A 123 -10.20 -4.04 -3.37
N ARG A 124 -10.96 -4.34 -4.44
CA ARG A 124 -11.89 -5.47 -4.47
C ARG A 124 -11.16 -6.81 -4.36
N GLU A 125 -10.01 -6.95 -5.01
CA GLU A 125 -9.16 -8.14 -4.86
C GLU A 125 -8.64 -8.28 -3.42
N LEU A 126 -8.20 -7.18 -2.80
CA LEU A 126 -7.83 -7.21 -1.38
C LEU A 126 -9.00 -7.61 -0.48
N ARG A 127 -10.20 -7.06 -0.75
CA ARG A 127 -11.42 -7.41 -0.01
C ARG A 127 -11.75 -8.90 -0.17
N ARG A 128 -11.61 -9.44 -1.37
CA ARG A 128 -11.84 -10.87 -1.65
C ARG A 128 -10.89 -11.75 -0.82
N CYS A 129 -9.60 -11.41 -0.82
CA CYS A 129 -8.58 -12.19 -0.11
C CYS A 129 -8.58 -12.01 1.41
N LEU A 130 -9.16 -10.92 1.94
CA LEU A 130 -9.36 -10.76 3.38
C LEU A 130 -10.46 -11.71 3.87
N LYS A 131 -10.33 -12.23 5.09
CA LYS A 131 -11.40 -12.93 5.79
C LYS A 131 -12.58 -11.97 6.10
N PRO A 132 -13.82 -12.46 6.25
CA PRO A 132 -14.88 -11.66 6.85
C PRO A 132 -14.38 -11.05 8.18
N GLY A 133 -14.66 -9.77 8.41
CA GLY A 133 -14.13 -9.04 9.56
C GLY A 133 -12.64 -8.71 9.51
N GLY A 134 -11.90 -9.13 8.48
CA GLY A 134 -10.48 -8.83 8.30
C GLY A 134 -10.22 -7.34 8.04
N ARG A 135 -9.03 -6.88 8.37
CA ARG A 135 -8.65 -5.45 8.36
C ARG A 135 -7.78 -5.06 7.19
N LEU A 136 -8.06 -3.89 6.63
CA LEU A 136 -7.22 -3.17 5.68
C LEU A 136 -6.59 -1.98 6.39
N LEU A 137 -5.25 -1.98 6.49
CA LEU A 137 -4.45 -0.94 7.10
C LEU A 137 -3.70 -0.19 6.01
N MET A 138 -3.97 1.10 5.84
CA MET A 138 -3.42 1.89 4.74
C MET A 138 -2.68 3.12 5.27
N PHE A 139 -1.49 3.35 4.70
CA PHE A 139 -0.76 4.60 4.82
C PHE A 139 -0.63 5.20 3.42
N GLU A 140 -1.42 6.24 3.10
CA GLU A 140 -1.58 6.66 1.70
C GLU A 140 -1.49 8.17 1.50
N HIS A 141 -0.99 8.56 0.33
CA HIS A 141 -1.19 9.91 -0.18
C HIS A 141 -2.61 10.03 -0.73
N VAL A 142 -3.28 11.10 -0.36
CA VAL A 142 -4.66 11.37 -0.78
C VAL A 142 -4.80 12.81 -1.28
N ARG A 143 -5.85 13.07 -2.06
CA ARG A 143 -6.20 14.44 -2.42
C ARG A 143 -6.63 15.21 -1.17
N SER A 144 -6.05 16.40 -1.00
CA SER A 144 -6.42 17.31 0.09
C SER A 144 -7.87 17.80 -0.06
N ARG A 145 -8.56 17.89 1.06
CA ARG A 145 -9.87 18.54 1.16
C ARG A 145 -9.73 20.07 1.29
N ILE A 146 -8.54 20.59 1.58
CA ILE A 146 -8.23 22.01 1.62
C ILE A 146 -8.11 22.51 0.17
N GLY A 147 -9.05 23.36 -0.26
CA GLY A 147 -9.23 23.78 -1.66
C GLY A 147 -7.94 24.16 -2.39
N PRO A 148 -7.11 25.13 -1.87
CA PRO A 148 -5.87 25.52 -2.54
C PRO A 148 -4.86 24.39 -2.69
N ILE A 149 -4.72 23.51 -1.67
CA ILE A 149 -3.79 22.36 -1.71
C ILE A 149 -4.29 21.33 -2.71
N GLY A 150 -5.59 21.00 -2.67
CA GLY A 150 -6.21 20.07 -3.61
C GLY A 150 -6.08 20.54 -5.06
N LEU A 151 -6.28 21.82 -5.33
CA LEU A 151 -6.09 22.41 -6.66
C LEU A 151 -4.64 22.28 -7.13
N LEU A 152 -3.67 22.54 -6.25
CA LEU A 152 -2.26 22.39 -6.57
C LEU A 152 -1.94 20.91 -6.91
N GLN A 153 -2.48 19.96 -6.14
CA GLN A 153 -2.33 18.53 -6.44
C GLN A 153 -2.93 18.17 -7.81
N ASP A 154 -4.11 18.73 -8.15
CA ASP A 154 -4.76 18.50 -9.46
C ASP A 154 -3.88 19.02 -10.61
N LEU A 155 -3.28 20.20 -10.46
CA LEU A 155 -2.37 20.79 -11.44
C LEU A 155 -1.05 20.01 -11.58
N MET A 156 -0.52 19.46 -10.50
CA MET A 156 0.73 18.72 -10.50
C MET A 156 0.58 17.27 -10.99
N THR A 157 -0.58 16.66 -10.83
CA THR A 157 -0.81 15.24 -11.14
C THR A 157 -0.49 14.85 -12.59
N PRO A 158 -0.79 15.63 -13.66
CA PRO A 158 -0.39 15.28 -15.02
C PRO A 158 1.13 15.12 -15.20
N ILE A 159 1.92 15.82 -14.39
CA ILE A 159 3.39 15.74 -14.40
C ILE A 159 3.84 14.54 -13.55
N THR A 160 3.37 14.47 -12.30
CA THR A 160 3.84 13.45 -11.33
C THR A 160 3.50 12.03 -11.77
N ARG A 161 2.35 11.79 -12.39
CA ARG A 161 1.95 10.45 -12.88
C ARG A 161 2.90 9.86 -13.93
N ARG A 162 3.72 10.70 -14.61
CA ARG A 162 4.75 10.21 -15.57
C ARG A 162 5.91 9.55 -14.85
N PHE A 163 6.25 10.04 -13.66
CA PHE A 163 7.45 9.64 -12.91
C PHE A 163 7.11 8.81 -11.68
N GLY A 164 5.91 8.93 -11.16
CA GLY A 164 5.53 8.32 -9.89
C GLY A 164 4.00 8.30 -9.68
N PRO A 165 3.57 8.70 -8.49
CA PRO A 165 2.19 8.61 -8.05
C PRO A 165 1.30 9.71 -8.64
N GLU A 166 -0.01 9.46 -8.66
CA GLU A 166 -1.03 10.49 -8.77
C GLU A 166 -1.28 11.12 -7.40
N MET A 167 -1.09 12.42 -7.29
CA MET A 167 -1.16 13.11 -5.99
C MET A 167 -2.59 13.45 -5.55
N ASN A 168 -3.54 13.42 -6.48
CA ASN A 168 -4.94 13.81 -6.26
C ASN A 168 -5.90 12.62 -6.17
N ARG A 169 -5.42 11.45 -5.77
CA ARG A 169 -6.24 10.25 -5.70
C ARG A 169 -7.28 10.34 -4.57
N ASP A 170 -8.56 10.07 -4.91
CA ASP A 170 -9.65 9.89 -3.94
C ASP A 170 -9.58 8.47 -3.33
N THR A 171 -8.55 8.21 -2.53
CA THR A 171 -8.33 6.88 -1.94
C THR A 171 -9.47 6.49 -0.99
N VAL A 172 -9.96 7.42 -0.18
CA VAL A 172 -11.08 7.18 0.76
C VAL A 172 -12.33 6.74 0.01
N GLY A 173 -12.71 7.49 -1.03
CA GLY A 173 -13.85 7.12 -1.88
C GLY A 173 -13.66 5.79 -2.62
N ASN A 174 -12.41 5.46 -3.03
CA ASN A 174 -12.10 4.17 -3.64
C ASN A 174 -12.29 3.01 -2.67
N VAL A 175 -11.88 3.17 -1.40
CA VAL A 175 -12.08 2.17 -0.32
C VAL A 175 -13.56 1.89 -0.11
N LEU A 176 -14.38 2.93 -0.02
CA LEU A 176 -15.84 2.81 0.11
C LEU A 176 -16.47 2.13 -1.13
N ARG A 177 -16.07 2.53 -2.35
CA ARG A 177 -16.56 1.92 -3.63
C ARG A 177 -16.15 0.46 -3.77
N ALA A 178 -15.08 0.04 -3.10
CA ALA A 178 -14.67 -1.36 -3.06
C ALA A 178 -15.44 -2.20 -2.03
N GLY A 179 -16.30 -1.58 -1.21
CA GLY A 179 -17.16 -2.24 -0.24
C GLY A 179 -16.50 -2.52 1.11
N PHE A 180 -15.56 -1.68 1.51
CA PHE A 180 -15.01 -1.67 2.86
C PHE A 180 -15.76 -0.68 3.75
N ASP A 181 -15.83 -1.00 5.05
CA ASP A 181 -16.26 -0.09 6.09
C ASP A 181 -15.03 0.61 6.69
N ILE A 182 -15.00 1.95 6.65
CA ILE A 182 -13.91 2.72 7.25
C ILE A 182 -14.15 2.86 8.75
N GLU A 183 -13.23 2.30 9.56
CA GLU A 183 -13.29 2.38 11.03
C GLU A 183 -12.59 3.64 11.56
N ARG A 184 -11.49 4.05 10.90
CA ARG A 184 -10.65 5.17 11.35
C ARG A 184 -9.91 5.81 10.19
N GLU A 185 -9.85 7.14 10.21
CA GLU A 185 -9.08 7.97 9.29
C GLU A 185 -8.32 9.03 10.10
N GLU A 186 -7.00 9.10 9.96
CA GLU A 186 -6.17 10.08 10.67
C GLU A 186 -5.21 10.78 9.72
N ASN A 187 -5.07 12.09 9.88
CA ASN A 187 -4.07 12.88 9.17
C ASN A 187 -2.69 12.65 9.80
N VAL A 188 -1.71 12.28 8.97
CA VAL A 188 -0.30 12.13 9.38
C VAL A 188 0.49 13.39 9.05
N TYR A 189 0.24 13.94 7.86
CA TYR A 189 0.87 15.19 7.42
C TYR A 189 -0.13 16.05 6.68
N LEU A 190 -0.44 17.21 7.25
CA LEU A 190 -1.56 18.04 6.79
C LEU A 190 -2.80 17.14 6.61
N ASP A 191 -3.48 17.23 5.47
CA ASP A 191 -4.53 16.29 5.07
C ASP A 191 -4.18 15.54 3.77
N VAL A 192 -2.89 15.52 3.39
CA VAL A 192 -2.39 14.90 2.15
C VAL A 192 -1.77 13.51 2.36
N VAL A 193 -1.37 13.18 3.59
CA VAL A 193 -0.92 11.85 3.98
C VAL A 193 -1.78 11.37 5.14
N ARG A 194 -2.41 10.22 4.98
CA ARG A 194 -3.35 9.69 5.97
C ARG A 194 -3.07 8.23 6.28
N THR A 195 -3.42 7.84 7.50
CA THR A 195 -3.70 6.44 7.80
C THR A 195 -5.20 6.20 7.70
N ILE A 196 -5.57 5.07 7.11
CA ILE A 196 -6.95 4.61 6.98
C ILE A 196 -6.98 3.18 7.49
N THR A 197 -7.83 2.92 8.47
CA THR A 197 -8.17 1.57 8.91
C THR A 197 -9.58 1.28 8.44
N ALA A 198 -9.71 0.21 7.66
CA ALA A 198 -11.00 -0.23 7.15
C ALA A 198 -11.17 -1.73 7.41
N ARG A 199 -12.41 -2.20 7.38
CA ARG A 199 -12.78 -3.58 7.65
C ARG A 199 -13.55 -4.16 6.47
N ARG A 200 -13.29 -5.43 6.15
CA ARG A 200 -14.20 -6.20 5.31
C ARG A 200 -15.47 -6.50 6.12
N PRO A 201 -16.68 -6.12 5.67
CA PRO A 201 -17.93 -6.51 6.31
C PRO A 201 -18.03 -8.02 6.51
N ASP A 202 -18.68 -8.45 7.60
CA ASP A 202 -18.89 -9.88 7.90
C ASP A 202 -19.89 -10.53 6.94
N THR A 203 -20.78 -9.74 6.35
CA THR A 203 -21.74 -10.17 5.32
C THR A 203 -21.22 -9.82 3.93
N ALA A 204 -21.51 -10.70 2.97
CA ALA A 204 -21.12 -10.55 1.56
C ALA A 204 -21.88 -9.39 0.91
#